data_f63eac9eeb8ab5d397000019189fef49
#
_entry.id   f63eac9eeb8ab5d397000019189fef49
#
_cell.length_a   1.000
_cell.length_b   1.000
_cell.length_c   1.000
_cell.angle_alpha   90.00
_cell.angle_beta   90.00
_cell.angle_gamma   90.00
#
_symmetry.space_group_name_H-M   'P 1'
#
loop_
_entity.id
_entity.type
_entity.pdbx_description
1 polymer ?
#
loop_
_entity_poly.entity_id
_entity_poly.type
_entity_poly.pdbx_seq_one_letter_code
_entity_poly.pdbx_strand_id
1 'polypeptide(L)'
;EGGNLAVILCAAYLHDIGVKEAERKHNSTAAKYQEEEGPLIAREILNRLGAKEEIIDEVCDIVGHHHHPKEEETINFKGLYDADLITNLEEKQKKSSMDPERLADIIKKSFLTESGSNLARKVLLN
;
A
#
# COMPACT_ATOMS: atom_id res chain seq x y z
N GLU A 1 2.45 -9.47 -13.00
CA GLU A 1 3.86 -9.85 -12.85
C GLU A 1 4.08 -10.98 -11.83
N GLY A 2 3.12 -11.89 -11.70
CA GLY A 2 3.28 -13.12 -10.92
C GLY A 2 3.05 -13.01 -9.43
N GLY A 3 2.36 -12.00 -8.95
CA GLY A 3 2.04 -11.87 -7.54
C GLY A 3 0.98 -12.87 -7.05
N ASN A 4 0.87 -13.03 -5.73
CA ASN A 4 -0.15 -13.84 -5.08
C ASN A 4 -1.37 -12.98 -4.77
N LEU A 5 -2.48 -13.24 -5.47
CA LEU A 5 -3.69 -12.44 -5.34
C LEU A 5 -4.26 -12.43 -3.92
N ALA A 6 -4.23 -13.57 -3.22
CA ALA A 6 -4.73 -13.63 -1.84
C ALA A 6 -3.96 -12.69 -0.91
N VAL A 7 -2.64 -12.68 -1.00
CA VAL A 7 -1.79 -11.79 -0.21
C VAL A 7 -2.05 -10.33 -0.55
N ILE A 8 -2.09 -10.01 -1.85
CA ILE A 8 -2.28 -8.63 -2.32
C ILE A 8 -3.64 -8.10 -1.89
N LEU A 9 -4.72 -8.88 -2.05
CA LEU A 9 -6.06 -8.45 -1.65
C LEU A 9 -6.18 -8.27 -0.14
N CYS A 10 -5.67 -9.21 0.64
CA CYS A 10 -5.68 -9.06 2.09
C CYS A 10 -4.91 -7.82 2.54
N ALA A 11 -3.73 -7.60 1.97
CA ALA A 11 -2.94 -6.41 2.27
C ALA A 11 -3.65 -5.14 1.83
N ALA A 12 -4.32 -5.15 0.67
CA ALA A 12 -5.07 -3.99 0.19
C ALA A 12 -6.19 -3.59 1.16
N TYR A 13 -6.94 -4.58 1.68
CA TYR A 13 -8.00 -4.31 2.65
C TYR A 13 -7.47 -3.90 4.02
N LEU A 14 -6.28 -4.38 4.40
CA LEU A 14 -5.78 -4.23 5.77
C LEU A 14 -4.63 -3.23 5.93
N HIS A 15 -4.08 -2.69 4.85
CA HIS A 15 -2.87 -1.84 4.97
C HIS A 15 -3.09 -0.60 5.84
N ASP A 16 -4.28 -0.02 5.85
CA ASP A 16 -4.61 1.14 6.66
C ASP A 16 -5.34 0.80 7.96
N ILE A 17 -5.40 -0.48 8.33
CA ILE A 17 -6.18 -0.91 9.51
C ILE A 17 -5.68 -0.30 10.82
N GLY A 18 -4.43 0.12 10.85
CA GLY A 18 -3.83 0.73 12.05
C GLY A 18 -4.14 2.21 12.27
N VAL A 19 -4.81 2.88 11.32
CA VAL A 19 -5.03 4.34 11.38
C VAL A 19 -5.81 4.74 12.62
N LYS A 20 -6.94 4.11 12.89
CA LYS A 20 -7.78 4.44 14.06
C LYS A 20 -7.07 4.17 15.39
N GLU A 21 -6.38 3.05 15.48
CA GLU A 21 -5.66 2.68 16.70
C GLU A 21 -4.46 3.59 16.91
N ALA A 22 -3.78 3.99 15.86
CA ALA A 22 -2.69 4.97 15.93
C ALA A 22 -3.19 6.30 16.49
N GLU A 23 -4.33 6.78 15.99
CA GLU A 23 -4.93 8.01 16.49
C GLU A 23 -5.33 7.88 17.96
N ARG A 24 -5.95 6.75 18.33
CA ARG A 24 -6.38 6.51 19.72
C ARG A 24 -5.21 6.45 20.71
N LYS A 25 -4.14 5.72 20.36
CA LYS A 25 -2.99 5.52 21.26
C LYS A 25 -1.99 6.66 21.25
N HIS A 26 -1.74 7.23 20.06
CA HIS A 26 -0.63 8.18 19.87
C HIS A 26 -1.10 9.59 19.57
N ASN A 27 -2.41 9.80 19.46
CA ASN A 27 -3.01 11.06 19.05
C ASN A 27 -2.42 11.56 17.72
N SER A 28 -2.09 10.62 16.83
CA SER A 28 -1.45 10.90 15.54
C SER A 28 -1.71 9.75 14.57
N THR A 29 -1.91 10.09 13.29
CA THR A 29 -2.02 9.12 12.20
C THR A 29 -0.74 9.04 11.37
N ALA A 30 0.38 9.48 11.92
CA ALA A 30 1.67 9.39 11.24
C ALA A 30 2.00 7.95 10.83
N ALA A 31 2.66 7.79 9.69
CA ALA A 31 2.95 6.48 9.11
C ALA A 31 3.58 5.51 10.10
N LYS A 32 4.53 5.96 10.90
CA LYS A 32 5.21 5.10 11.88
C LYS A 32 4.26 4.47 12.89
N TYR A 33 3.20 5.18 13.30
CA TYR A 33 2.23 4.66 14.24
C TYR A 33 1.24 3.71 13.58
N GLN A 34 0.85 4.00 12.34
CA GLN A 34 0.02 3.09 11.56
C GLN A 34 0.73 1.75 11.35
N GLU A 35 2.01 1.80 11.03
CA GLU A 35 2.83 0.62 10.79
C GLU A 35 3.14 -0.16 12.07
N GLU A 36 3.13 0.50 13.21
CA GLU A 36 3.29 -0.14 14.52
C GLU A 36 2.00 -0.86 14.96
N GLU A 37 0.86 -0.21 14.82
CA GLU A 37 -0.42 -0.76 15.29
C GLU A 37 -1.10 -1.71 14.31
N GLY A 38 -0.89 -1.51 13.02
CA GLY A 38 -1.59 -2.26 11.96
C GLY A 38 -1.35 -3.76 11.96
N PRO A 39 -0.10 -4.23 12.04
CA PRO A 39 0.18 -5.68 11.96
C PRO A 39 -0.53 -6.53 13.02
N LEU A 40 -0.64 -6.05 14.25
CA LEU A 40 -1.32 -6.78 15.33
C LEU A 40 -2.80 -6.95 15.04
N ILE A 41 -3.44 -5.90 14.54
CA ILE A 41 -4.87 -5.92 14.20
C ILE A 41 -5.09 -6.82 12.98
N ALA A 42 -4.25 -6.70 11.95
CA ALA A 42 -4.33 -7.54 10.76
C ALA A 42 -4.18 -9.02 11.11
N ARG A 43 -3.22 -9.36 11.97
CA ARG A 43 -3.00 -10.75 12.41
C ARG A 43 -4.22 -11.31 13.13
N GLU A 44 -4.81 -10.54 14.02
CA GLU A 44 -6.01 -10.97 14.75
C GLU A 44 -7.17 -11.27 13.79
N ILE A 45 -7.41 -10.37 12.84
CA ILE A 45 -8.48 -10.54 11.85
C ILE A 45 -8.24 -11.79 11.00
N LEU A 46 -7.03 -11.95 10.48
CA LEU A 46 -6.70 -13.07 9.60
C LEU A 46 -6.72 -14.41 10.33
N ASN A 47 -6.30 -14.43 11.60
CA ASN A 47 -6.41 -15.62 12.44
C ASN A 47 -7.87 -16.04 12.64
N ARG A 48 -8.75 -15.10 12.92
CA ARG A 48 -10.20 -15.36 13.07
C ARG A 48 -10.81 -15.92 11.80
N LEU A 49 -10.32 -15.48 10.64
CA LEU A 49 -10.81 -15.95 9.35
C LEU A 49 -10.20 -17.27 8.90
N GLY A 50 -9.27 -17.82 9.68
CA GLY A 50 -8.65 -19.10 9.36
C GLY A 50 -7.61 -19.04 8.24
N ALA A 51 -7.02 -17.89 7.99
CA ALA A 51 -5.98 -17.74 6.96
C ALA A 51 -4.74 -18.57 7.32
N LYS A 52 -4.02 -19.02 6.28
CA LYS A 52 -2.76 -19.76 6.47
C LYS A 52 -1.69 -18.86 7.08
N GLU A 53 -0.86 -19.43 7.93
CA GLU A 53 0.19 -18.67 8.64
C GLU A 53 1.14 -17.94 7.69
N GLU A 54 1.52 -18.56 6.56
CA GLU A 54 2.40 -17.92 5.57
C GLU A 54 1.75 -16.66 4.98
N ILE A 55 0.44 -16.69 4.75
CA ILE A 55 -0.30 -15.52 4.25
C ILE A 55 -0.35 -14.43 5.32
N ILE A 56 -0.66 -14.82 6.56
CA ILE A 56 -0.72 -13.87 7.68
C ILE A 56 0.62 -13.17 7.85
N ASP A 57 1.71 -13.93 7.88
CA ASP A 57 3.05 -13.38 8.06
C ASP A 57 3.41 -12.38 6.98
N GLU A 58 3.14 -12.72 5.72
CA GLU A 58 3.46 -11.82 4.61
C GLU A 58 2.58 -10.56 4.62
N VAL A 59 1.28 -10.71 4.85
CA VAL A 59 0.36 -9.56 4.94
C VAL A 59 0.77 -8.62 6.07
N CYS A 60 1.09 -9.18 7.24
CA CYS A 60 1.51 -8.36 8.39
C CYS A 60 2.83 -7.64 8.13
N ASP A 61 3.76 -8.29 7.43
CA ASP A 61 5.01 -7.65 7.02
C ASP A 61 4.76 -6.47 6.10
N ILE A 62 3.89 -6.63 5.10
CA ILE A 62 3.51 -5.55 4.18
C ILE A 62 2.85 -4.40 4.95
N VAL A 63 1.85 -4.70 5.79
CA VAL A 63 1.14 -3.69 6.58
C VAL A 63 2.13 -2.94 7.49
N GLY A 64 3.13 -3.63 8.01
CA GLY A 64 4.12 -3.06 8.93
C GLY A 64 5.12 -2.10 8.30
N HIS A 65 5.20 -2.02 6.96
CA HIS A 65 6.11 -1.07 6.33
C HIS A 65 5.62 -0.54 4.97
N HIS A 66 4.30 -0.55 4.74
CA HIS A 66 3.74 -0.17 3.44
C HIS A 66 4.02 1.29 3.01
N HIS A 67 4.37 2.16 3.95
CA HIS A 67 4.77 3.54 3.63
C HIS A 67 6.29 3.68 3.43
N HIS A 68 7.08 2.66 3.75
CA HIS A 68 8.55 2.72 3.76
C HIS A 68 9.15 1.54 3.02
N PRO A 69 9.09 1.53 1.65
CA PRO A 69 9.66 0.43 0.88
C PRO A 69 11.14 0.25 1.17
N LYS A 70 11.56 -1.01 1.29
CA LYS A 70 12.98 -1.39 1.40
C LYS A 70 13.60 -1.39 0.01
N GLU A 71 14.93 -1.48 -0.05
CA GLU A 71 15.65 -1.59 -1.32
C GLU A 71 15.20 -2.80 -2.14
N GLU A 72 14.97 -3.94 -1.47
CA GLU A 72 14.41 -5.14 -2.09
C GLU A 72 13.06 -5.48 -1.45
N GLU A 73 12.04 -5.67 -2.28
CA GLU A 73 10.70 -6.01 -1.84
C GLU A 73 10.14 -7.18 -2.64
N THR A 74 9.19 -7.90 -2.04
CA THR A 74 8.47 -8.96 -2.75
C THR A 74 7.59 -8.35 -3.84
N ILE A 75 7.23 -9.14 -4.84
CA ILE A 75 6.30 -8.68 -5.89
C ILE A 75 4.93 -8.33 -5.29
N ASN A 76 4.50 -9.00 -4.23
CA ASN A 76 3.25 -8.71 -3.56
C ASN A 76 3.27 -7.32 -2.90
N PHE A 77 4.37 -6.98 -2.22
CA PHE A 77 4.55 -5.63 -1.67
C PHE A 77 4.52 -4.58 -2.77
N LYS A 78 5.27 -4.81 -3.84
CA LYS A 78 5.35 -3.86 -4.96
C LYS A 78 4.00 -3.63 -5.60
N GLY A 79 3.21 -4.69 -5.80
CA GLY A 79 1.87 -4.58 -6.37
C GLY A 79 0.94 -3.75 -5.51
N LEU A 80 0.92 -4.00 -4.21
CA LEU A 80 0.12 -3.20 -3.27
C LEU A 80 0.57 -1.75 -3.25
N TYR A 81 1.87 -1.52 -3.15
CA TYR A 81 2.44 -0.18 -3.10
C TYR A 81 2.05 0.64 -4.33
N ASP A 82 2.20 0.05 -5.51
CA ASP A 82 1.88 0.72 -6.76
C ASP A 82 0.38 1.02 -6.89
N ALA A 83 -0.47 0.07 -6.53
CA ALA A 83 -1.93 0.27 -6.55
C ALA A 83 -2.36 1.39 -5.60
N ASP A 84 -1.82 1.42 -4.40
CA ASP A 84 -2.08 2.46 -3.42
C ASP A 84 -1.62 3.83 -3.92
N LEU A 85 -0.45 3.88 -4.55
CA LEU A 85 0.09 5.12 -5.11
C LEU A 85 -0.80 5.66 -6.24
N ILE A 86 -1.30 4.80 -7.13
CA ILE A 86 -2.23 5.22 -8.19
C ILE A 86 -3.48 5.86 -7.57
N THR A 87 -4.07 5.20 -6.58
CA THR A 87 -5.27 5.69 -5.90
C THR A 87 -5.01 7.05 -5.25
N ASN A 88 -3.89 7.19 -4.56
CA ASN A 88 -3.52 8.43 -3.90
C ASN A 88 -3.28 9.57 -4.89
N LEU A 89 -2.62 9.29 -6.01
CA LEU A 89 -2.40 10.28 -7.06
C LEU A 89 -3.72 10.69 -7.73
N GLU A 90 -4.62 9.73 -7.96
CA GLU A 90 -5.94 10.01 -8.53
C GLU A 90 -6.75 10.94 -7.62
N GLU A 91 -6.74 10.70 -6.32
CA GLU A 91 -7.41 11.55 -5.35
C GLU A 91 -6.83 12.97 -5.33
N LYS A 92 -5.51 13.08 -5.39
CA LYS A 92 -4.84 14.39 -5.46
C LYS A 92 -5.22 15.16 -6.72
N GLN A 93 -5.29 14.47 -7.87
CA GLN A 93 -5.71 15.09 -9.14
C GLN A 93 -7.13 15.61 -9.07
N LYS A 94 -8.04 14.91 -8.38
CA LYS A 94 -9.42 15.38 -8.20
C LYS A 94 -9.51 16.64 -7.36
N LYS A 95 -8.63 16.79 -6.38
CA LYS A 95 -8.61 17.97 -5.49
C LYS A 95 -7.92 19.17 -6.13
N SER A 96 -6.82 18.93 -6.82
CA SER A 96 -6.02 19.98 -7.43
C SER A 96 -5.18 19.40 -8.55
N SER A 97 -5.50 19.75 -9.79
CA SER A 97 -4.77 19.25 -10.96
C SER A 97 -3.29 19.58 -10.88
N MET A 98 -2.47 18.56 -11.04
CA MET A 98 -1.02 18.69 -11.07
C MET A 98 -0.56 18.94 -12.51
N ASP A 99 0.52 19.71 -12.66
CA ASP A 99 1.15 19.90 -13.97
C ASP A 99 1.47 18.53 -14.60
N PRO A 100 1.07 18.28 -15.86
CA PRO A 100 1.30 16.98 -16.52
C PRO A 100 2.76 16.54 -16.54
N GLU A 101 3.71 17.45 -16.71
CA GLU A 101 5.14 17.11 -16.71
C GLU A 101 5.61 16.64 -15.33
N ARG A 102 5.13 17.29 -14.27
CA ARG A 102 5.44 16.90 -12.90
C ARG A 102 4.84 15.53 -12.58
N LEU A 103 3.60 15.30 -13.00
CA LEU A 103 2.93 14.02 -12.80
C LEU A 103 3.67 12.91 -13.54
N ALA A 104 4.06 13.13 -14.79
CA ALA A 104 4.84 12.17 -15.57
C ALA A 104 6.17 11.83 -14.88
N ASP A 105 6.84 12.82 -14.30
CA ASP A 105 8.10 12.61 -13.58
C ASP A 105 7.89 11.76 -12.31
N ILE A 106 6.82 12.02 -11.56
CA ILE A 106 6.46 11.22 -10.39
C ILE A 106 6.21 9.77 -10.80
N ILE A 107 5.46 9.55 -11.86
CA ILE A 107 5.17 8.20 -12.37
C ILE A 107 6.47 7.49 -12.76
N LYS A 108 7.37 8.17 -13.41
CA LYS A 108 8.66 7.60 -13.82
C LYS A 108 9.52 7.16 -12.63
N LYS A 109 9.52 7.93 -11.55
CA LYS A 109 10.46 7.75 -10.43
C LYS A 109 9.92 6.94 -9.26
N SER A 110 8.59 6.91 -9.07
CA SER A 110 8.02 6.45 -7.80
C SER A 110 7.48 5.03 -7.83
N PHE A 111 7.15 4.48 -9.00
CA PHE A 111 6.57 3.15 -9.09
C PHE A 111 7.63 2.06 -8.99
N LEU A 112 7.27 0.97 -8.33
CA LEU A 112 8.17 -0.16 -8.08
C LEU A 112 8.10 -1.23 -9.15
N THR A 113 7.04 -1.23 -9.99
CA THR A 113 6.89 -2.19 -11.09
C THR A 113 6.64 -1.47 -12.41
N GLU A 114 7.02 -2.13 -13.51
CA GLU A 114 6.74 -1.64 -14.85
C GLU A 114 5.22 -1.61 -15.12
N SER A 115 4.51 -2.67 -14.69
CA SER A 115 3.06 -2.76 -14.84
C SER A 115 2.35 -1.62 -14.12
N GLY A 116 2.78 -1.30 -12.90
CA GLY A 116 2.23 -0.19 -12.12
C GLY A 116 2.46 1.15 -12.81
N SER A 117 3.67 1.38 -13.30
CA SER A 117 4.00 2.61 -14.03
C SER A 117 3.16 2.75 -15.30
N ASN A 118 3.00 1.68 -16.06
CA ASN A 118 2.21 1.68 -17.30
C ASN A 118 0.73 1.94 -17.02
N LEU A 119 0.17 1.31 -15.99
CA LEU A 119 -1.22 1.53 -15.59
C LEU A 119 -1.44 2.96 -15.12
N ALA A 120 -0.50 3.49 -14.35
CA ALA A 120 -0.57 4.87 -13.88
C ALA A 120 -0.62 5.87 -15.04
N ARG A 121 0.18 5.65 -16.08
CA ARG A 121 0.14 6.51 -17.26
C ARG A 121 -1.23 6.48 -17.94
N LYS A 122 -1.83 5.30 -18.07
CA LYS A 122 -3.17 5.16 -18.66
C LYS A 122 -4.23 5.87 -17.84
N VAL A 123 -4.21 5.71 -16.53
CA VAL A 123 -5.24 6.23 -15.63
C VAL A 123 -5.08 7.74 -15.41
N LEU A 124 -3.86 8.22 -15.25
CA LEU A 124 -3.58 9.57 -14.77
C LEU A 124 -3.22 10.57 -15.87
N LEU A 125 -2.65 10.11 -16.98
CA LEU A 125 -2.18 11.00 -18.05
C LEU A 125 -3.06 11.01 -19.29
N ASN A 126 -4.05 10.16 -19.36
CA ASN A 126 -4.98 10.13 -20.51
C ASN A 126 -6.28 10.85 -20.22
#